data_a673db24024a9e88834527d9921bfa42
#
_entry.id   a673db24024a9e88834527d9921bfa42
#
_cell.length_a   1.000
_cell.length_b   1.000
_cell.length_c   1.000
_cell.angle_alpha   90.00
_cell.angle_beta   90.00
_cell.angle_gamma   90.00
#
_symmetry.space_group_name_H-M   'P 1'
#
loop_
_entity.id
_entity.type
_entity.pdbx_description
1 polymer ?
#
loop_
_entity_poly.entity_id
_entity_poly.type
_entity_poly.pdbx_seq_one_letter_code
_entity_poly.pdbx_strand_id
1 'polypeptide(L)'
;MKVCIDFHYSDFWADPTKQYVPKAWKGMTIEQKSDALYGFTVTSLTDILNAGVDVCMVQVGNEINKGMSGETFMSSVAELLKAGSSAVREVSKAAGKDIQVAVHYTDIDKQGEVAKITADLDKYGVDYDIFAMSYYSFWHGSIENMQDMAEYVQDTYGKKVVIAETSYCYTAEDGDGSGNSVSGDGDLVDGYDATVQGQADMLRDICEAADEADIMGVFYWEGTWIPVGPADADNSELWEKYGSGWASSYSGSYDPKDAGKYYGGCSWDNQAMFDFTGHPLDSLKVFRELRYGATAPLAVEKVPDVEVSCNVGSTLTLPETALVVYNDKTANKEVPVIWNEEQIAAIDTNVGGTYQVEGTLQDEELDEQYTTVVANVEIELVNFVVNPSFEDADTSMWKVTYNGKKNPTDYQVNEKDAKSGQTAFHFWSADDMDFSIEQSLPELLPDWAESLLFRSVKNIRQSTRYG
;
A
#
# COMPACT_ATOMS: atom_id res chain seq x y z
N MET A 1 3.55 21.98 -24.35
CA MET A 1 3.46 21.08 -23.18
C MET A 1 4.08 21.80 -22.01
N LYS A 2 3.40 21.85 -20.88
CA LYS A 2 3.96 22.39 -19.63
C LYS A 2 4.87 21.37 -18.99
N VAL A 3 5.93 21.82 -18.33
CA VAL A 3 6.98 20.97 -17.75
C VAL A 3 7.11 21.27 -16.25
N CYS A 4 7.20 20.22 -15.45
CA CYS A 4 7.71 20.26 -14.08
C CYS A 4 9.20 19.92 -14.11
N ILE A 5 10.03 20.73 -13.46
CA ILE A 5 11.45 20.46 -13.27
C ILE A 5 11.64 19.92 -11.85
N ASP A 6 12.22 18.74 -11.75
CA ASP A 6 12.59 18.14 -10.48
C ASP A 6 14.10 18.28 -10.24
N PHE A 7 14.46 19.03 -9.20
CA PHE A 7 15.84 19.19 -8.78
C PHE A 7 16.15 18.30 -7.58
N HIS A 8 16.87 17.22 -7.79
CA HIS A 8 17.30 16.31 -6.71
C HIS A 8 18.37 16.90 -5.78
N TYR A 9 19.13 17.90 -6.24
CA TYR A 9 20.27 18.50 -5.53
C TYR A 9 21.26 17.46 -5.00
N SER A 10 21.53 16.49 -5.83
CA SER A 10 22.48 15.39 -5.64
C SER A 10 23.19 15.14 -6.96
N ASP A 11 24.42 14.60 -6.92
CA ASP A 11 25.13 14.17 -8.13
C ASP A 11 24.56 12.89 -8.75
N PHE A 12 23.66 12.25 -8.04
CA PHE A 12 22.95 11.04 -8.44
C PHE A 12 21.48 11.13 -7.98
N TRP A 13 20.66 10.17 -8.33
CA TRP A 13 19.26 10.18 -7.90
C TRP A 13 19.14 10.25 -6.39
N ALA A 14 18.26 11.12 -5.93
CA ALA A 14 17.88 11.21 -4.56
C ALA A 14 16.56 10.45 -4.35
N ASP A 15 16.52 9.64 -3.31
CA ASP A 15 15.36 8.98 -2.78
C ASP A 15 15.41 9.04 -1.23
N PRO A 16 14.43 8.53 -0.47
CA PRO A 16 14.44 8.64 0.99
C PRO A 16 15.68 8.03 1.65
N THR A 17 16.40 7.15 0.96
CA THR A 17 17.60 6.48 1.47
C THR A 17 18.91 7.06 0.94
N LYS A 18 18.85 7.85 -0.13
CA LYS A 18 20.02 8.36 -0.89
C LYS A 18 20.01 9.89 -1.03
N GLN A 19 19.96 10.61 0.08
CA GLN A 19 20.01 12.08 0.11
C GLN A 19 21.46 12.56 0.22
N TYR A 20 22.30 12.17 -0.75
CA TYR A 20 23.74 12.46 -0.70
C TYR A 20 24.07 13.92 -1.02
N VAL A 21 25.06 14.45 -0.29
CA VAL A 21 25.59 15.76 -0.60
C VAL A 21 26.36 15.75 -1.94
N PRO A 22 26.10 16.69 -2.84
CA PRO A 22 26.92 16.84 -4.06
C PRO A 22 28.41 16.93 -3.74
N LYS A 23 29.27 16.32 -4.57
CA LYS A 23 30.72 16.34 -4.36
C LYS A 23 31.27 17.75 -4.24
N ALA A 24 30.74 18.69 -5.03
CA ALA A 24 31.11 20.09 -4.99
C ALA A 24 30.77 20.80 -3.68
N TRP A 25 29.79 20.27 -2.92
CA TRP A 25 29.30 20.87 -1.66
C TRP A 25 29.85 20.19 -0.42
N LYS A 26 30.70 19.17 -0.56
CA LYS A 26 31.31 18.46 0.58
C LYS A 26 32.08 19.41 1.48
N GLY A 27 31.79 19.38 2.79
CA GLY A 27 32.46 20.22 3.80
C GLY A 27 31.96 21.66 3.89
N MET A 28 30.94 22.05 3.10
CA MET A 28 30.29 23.35 3.22
C MET A 28 29.43 23.42 4.47
N THR A 29 29.32 24.61 5.06
CA THR A 29 28.33 24.93 6.09
C THR A 29 26.94 24.99 5.48
N ILE A 30 25.89 25.01 6.30
CA ILE A 30 24.52 25.10 5.80
C ILE A 30 24.27 26.39 5.01
N GLU A 31 24.83 27.53 5.43
CA GLU A 31 24.75 28.77 4.72
C GLU A 31 25.42 28.68 3.31
N GLN A 32 26.60 28.06 3.27
CA GLN A 32 27.32 27.87 2.00
C GLN A 32 26.57 26.91 1.06
N LYS A 33 25.94 25.84 1.60
CA LYS A 33 25.09 24.93 0.81
C LYS A 33 23.86 25.67 0.28
N SER A 34 23.21 26.48 1.11
CA SER A 34 22.04 27.28 0.72
C SER A 34 22.40 28.26 -0.43
N ASP A 35 23.52 28.94 -0.32
CA ASP A 35 24.00 29.84 -1.38
C ASP A 35 24.32 29.07 -2.67
N ALA A 36 24.95 27.90 -2.57
CA ALA A 36 25.28 27.05 -3.71
C ALA A 36 24.01 26.48 -4.39
N LEU A 37 23.05 26.04 -3.60
CA LEU A 37 21.75 25.53 -4.08
C LEU A 37 20.95 26.63 -4.77
N TYR A 38 20.88 27.81 -4.16
CA TYR A 38 20.26 28.99 -4.77
C TYR A 38 20.89 29.32 -6.12
N GLY A 39 22.23 29.47 -6.18
CA GLY A 39 22.96 29.78 -7.41
C GLY A 39 22.79 28.74 -8.51
N PHE A 40 22.80 27.44 -8.13
CA PHE A 40 22.53 26.33 -9.04
C PHE A 40 21.12 26.42 -9.62
N THR A 41 20.14 26.65 -8.78
CA THR A 41 18.72 26.73 -9.19
C THR A 41 18.49 27.92 -10.12
N VAL A 42 18.99 29.11 -9.78
CA VAL A 42 18.87 30.30 -10.62
C VAL A 42 19.49 30.04 -12.00
N THR A 43 20.70 29.50 -12.04
CA THR A 43 21.41 29.28 -13.30
C THR A 43 20.69 28.23 -14.15
N SER A 44 20.41 27.06 -13.58
CA SER A 44 19.81 25.96 -14.33
C SER A 44 18.41 26.30 -14.83
N LEU A 45 17.54 26.86 -13.97
CA LEU A 45 16.19 27.24 -14.37
C LEU A 45 16.20 28.36 -15.44
N THR A 46 17.11 29.32 -15.32
CA THR A 46 17.25 30.37 -16.33
C THR A 46 17.66 29.77 -17.68
N ASP A 47 18.63 28.88 -17.71
CA ASP A 47 19.10 28.22 -18.94
C ASP A 47 17.99 27.38 -19.58
N ILE A 48 17.21 26.63 -18.78
CA ILE A 48 16.05 25.84 -19.22
C ILE A 48 14.99 26.75 -19.88
N LEU A 49 14.67 27.88 -19.24
CA LEU A 49 13.72 28.85 -19.78
C LEU A 49 14.22 29.50 -21.06
N ASN A 50 15.51 29.85 -21.13
CA ASN A 50 16.15 30.42 -22.32
C ASN A 50 16.19 29.41 -23.48
N ALA A 51 16.22 28.12 -23.20
CA ALA A 51 16.07 27.06 -24.19
C ALA A 51 14.63 26.93 -24.74
N GLY A 52 13.68 27.70 -24.22
CA GLY A 52 12.30 27.74 -24.69
C GLY A 52 11.38 26.71 -24.01
N VAL A 53 11.82 26.09 -22.92
CA VAL A 53 10.99 25.14 -22.16
C VAL A 53 9.87 25.88 -21.41
N ASP A 54 8.63 25.41 -21.52
CA ASP A 54 7.49 26.01 -20.83
C ASP A 54 7.34 25.41 -19.43
N VAL A 55 8.19 25.87 -18.50
CA VAL A 55 8.18 25.44 -17.10
C VAL A 55 7.00 26.08 -16.38
N CYS A 56 6.22 25.27 -15.69
CA CYS A 56 5.09 25.71 -14.85
C CYS A 56 5.26 25.36 -13.37
N MET A 57 6.13 24.41 -13.04
CA MET A 57 6.40 23.94 -11.68
C MET A 57 7.86 23.57 -11.53
N VAL A 58 8.41 23.82 -10.35
CA VAL A 58 9.73 23.35 -9.95
C VAL A 58 9.61 22.64 -8.62
N GLN A 59 10.02 21.39 -8.58
CA GLN A 59 10.14 20.58 -7.40
C GLN A 59 11.53 20.82 -6.77
N VAL A 60 11.54 21.24 -5.52
CA VAL A 60 12.75 21.56 -4.76
C VAL A 60 13.08 20.38 -3.86
N GLY A 61 13.91 19.47 -4.35
CA GLY A 61 14.23 18.19 -3.70
C GLY A 61 13.25 17.07 -4.03
N ASN A 62 13.75 15.84 -4.06
CA ASN A 62 12.99 14.63 -4.36
C ASN A 62 12.92 13.72 -3.13
N GLU A 63 11.70 13.37 -2.71
CA GLU A 63 11.42 12.43 -1.59
C GLU A 63 12.26 12.70 -0.33
N ILE A 64 12.23 13.93 0.12
CA ILE A 64 13.13 14.46 1.17
C ILE A 64 12.73 14.05 2.61
N ASN A 65 12.01 12.96 2.79
CA ASN A 65 11.54 12.47 4.10
C ASN A 65 12.64 12.34 5.16
N LYS A 66 13.84 11.90 4.75
CA LYS A 66 14.97 11.66 5.67
C LYS A 66 16.08 12.70 5.55
N GLY A 67 15.89 13.72 4.73
CA GLY A 67 16.87 14.79 4.55
C GLY A 67 16.99 15.27 3.11
N MET A 68 17.94 16.19 2.86
CA MET A 68 18.21 16.80 1.56
C MET A 68 19.69 17.17 1.47
N SER A 69 20.36 16.82 0.39
CA SER A 69 21.78 17.19 0.15
C SER A 69 22.71 16.89 1.33
N GLY A 70 22.49 15.74 2.01
CA GLY A 70 23.27 15.31 3.18
C GLY A 70 22.87 15.94 4.51
N GLU A 71 21.91 16.86 4.53
CA GLU A 71 21.33 17.41 5.76
C GLU A 71 20.14 16.56 6.21
N THR A 72 20.13 16.17 7.50
CA THR A 72 19.08 15.30 8.08
C THR A 72 18.24 16.00 9.15
N PHE A 73 18.68 17.16 9.62
CA PHE A 73 17.90 17.97 10.55
C PHE A 73 16.93 18.87 9.80
N MET A 74 15.66 18.83 10.16
CA MET A 74 14.63 19.64 9.49
C MET A 74 14.94 21.14 9.46
N SER A 75 15.62 21.65 10.48
CA SER A 75 16.08 23.06 10.48
C SER A 75 17.04 23.37 9.33
N SER A 76 17.96 22.47 9.02
CA SER A 76 18.90 22.61 7.90
C SER A 76 18.20 22.37 6.54
N VAL A 77 17.34 21.35 6.48
CA VAL A 77 16.54 21.07 5.27
C VAL A 77 15.66 22.26 4.93
N ALA A 78 15.03 22.89 5.91
CA ALA A 78 14.22 24.09 5.68
C ALA A 78 15.02 25.28 5.13
N GLU A 79 16.29 25.47 5.52
CA GLU A 79 17.15 26.50 4.93
C GLU A 79 17.46 26.22 3.46
N LEU A 80 17.68 24.94 3.09
CA LEU A 80 17.86 24.53 1.70
C LEU A 80 16.57 24.75 0.87
N LEU A 81 15.41 24.36 1.42
CA LEU A 81 14.11 24.53 0.76
C LEU A 81 13.79 26.02 0.54
N LYS A 82 14.06 26.88 1.52
CA LYS A 82 13.89 28.33 1.37
C LYS A 82 14.81 28.92 0.30
N ALA A 83 16.05 28.45 0.24
CA ALA A 83 16.99 28.88 -0.78
C ALA A 83 16.51 28.48 -2.18
N GLY A 84 16.08 27.25 -2.39
CA GLY A 84 15.53 26.77 -3.64
C GLY A 84 14.27 27.52 -4.05
N SER A 85 13.32 27.66 -3.11
CA SER A 85 12.09 28.43 -3.35
C SER A 85 12.39 29.86 -3.74
N SER A 86 13.25 30.55 -3.00
CA SER A 86 13.66 31.95 -3.31
C SER A 86 14.25 32.07 -4.69
N ALA A 87 15.09 31.13 -5.12
CA ALA A 87 15.66 31.08 -6.45
C ALA A 87 14.58 30.92 -7.54
N VAL A 88 13.64 30.01 -7.34
CA VAL A 88 12.51 29.82 -8.27
C VAL A 88 11.67 31.10 -8.36
N ARG A 89 11.34 31.73 -7.23
CA ARG A 89 10.59 33.00 -7.19
C ARG A 89 11.31 34.13 -7.94
N GLU A 90 12.62 34.23 -7.77
CA GLU A 90 13.42 35.24 -8.49
C GLU A 90 13.37 35.01 -10.01
N VAL A 91 13.65 33.79 -10.47
CA VAL A 91 13.66 33.46 -11.90
C VAL A 91 12.27 33.60 -12.50
N SER A 92 11.22 33.12 -11.79
CA SER A 92 9.81 33.24 -12.17
C SER A 92 9.45 34.73 -12.44
N LYS A 93 9.79 35.59 -11.47
CA LYS A 93 9.57 37.04 -11.58
C LYS A 93 10.36 37.66 -12.74
N ALA A 94 11.63 37.31 -12.90
CA ALA A 94 12.48 37.84 -13.98
C ALA A 94 11.98 37.43 -15.37
N ALA A 95 11.45 36.21 -15.49
CA ALA A 95 10.88 35.68 -16.73
C ALA A 95 9.44 36.13 -16.99
N GLY A 96 8.80 36.81 -16.05
CA GLY A 96 7.36 37.16 -16.13
C GLY A 96 6.44 35.95 -16.22
N LYS A 97 6.82 34.81 -15.61
CA LYS A 97 6.08 33.56 -15.58
C LYS A 97 5.56 33.28 -14.16
N ASP A 98 4.47 32.54 -14.07
CA ASP A 98 3.98 32.00 -12.81
C ASP A 98 4.44 30.54 -12.67
N ILE A 99 5.61 30.35 -12.03
CA ILE A 99 6.20 29.04 -11.79
C ILE A 99 5.93 28.65 -10.35
N GLN A 100 5.18 27.56 -10.15
CA GLN A 100 4.83 27.05 -8.82
C GLN A 100 6.02 26.31 -8.20
N VAL A 101 6.18 26.45 -6.88
CA VAL A 101 7.20 25.73 -6.11
C VAL A 101 6.55 24.52 -5.44
N ALA A 102 7.09 23.34 -5.69
CA ALA A 102 6.68 22.10 -5.05
C ALA A 102 7.76 21.60 -4.07
N VAL A 103 7.32 20.97 -2.97
CA VAL A 103 8.16 20.16 -2.08
C VAL A 103 7.65 18.73 -2.12
N HIS A 104 8.54 17.72 -2.17
CA HIS A 104 8.18 16.35 -2.47
C HIS A 104 8.53 15.38 -1.35
N TYR A 105 7.53 14.59 -0.97
CA TYR A 105 7.60 13.57 0.07
C TYR A 105 6.91 12.28 -0.37
N THR A 106 7.34 11.16 0.20
CA THR A 106 6.76 9.84 0.04
C THR A 106 6.28 9.28 1.39
N ASP A 107 6.00 7.98 1.49
CA ASP A 107 5.53 7.30 2.71
C ASP A 107 4.22 7.92 3.26
N ILE A 108 3.28 8.24 2.39
CA ILE A 108 2.01 8.90 2.72
C ILE A 108 0.99 7.98 3.41
N ASP A 109 1.27 6.69 3.51
CA ASP A 109 0.48 5.71 4.27
C ASP A 109 0.43 6.01 5.78
N LYS A 110 1.28 6.92 6.25
CA LYS A 110 1.43 7.28 7.66
C LYS A 110 0.96 8.73 7.91
N GLN A 111 -0.33 8.89 8.17
CA GLN A 111 -0.94 10.20 8.45
C GLN A 111 -0.15 11.03 9.49
N GLY A 112 0.36 10.40 10.53
CA GLY A 112 1.16 11.09 11.55
C GLY A 112 2.48 11.67 11.02
N GLU A 113 3.08 11.06 10.00
CA GLU A 113 4.28 11.57 9.36
C GLU A 113 3.97 12.74 8.44
N VAL A 114 2.92 12.65 7.62
CA VAL A 114 2.46 13.78 6.79
C VAL A 114 2.12 14.99 7.65
N ALA A 115 1.38 14.78 8.75
CA ALA A 115 1.04 15.83 9.69
C ALA A 115 2.29 16.48 10.34
N LYS A 116 3.30 15.69 10.67
CA LYS A 116 4.56 16.19 11.21
C LYS A 116 5.36 16.98 10.17
N ILE A 117 5.48 16.45 8.97
CA ILE A 117 6.21 17.10 7.87
C ILE A 117 5.61 18.47 7.56
N THR A 118 4.30 18.53 7.36
CA THR A 118 3.61 19.78 7.02
C THR A 118 3.66 20.80 8.15
N ALA A 119 3.54 20.35 9.41
CA ALA A 119 3.72 21.22 10.59
C ALA A 119 5.16 21.74 10.69
N ASP A 120 6.17 20.94 10.37
CA ASP A 120 7.55 21.36 10.36
C ASP A 120 7.83 22.37 9.23
N LEU A 121 7.29 22.17 8.02
CA LEU A 121 7.37 23.12 6.91
C LEU A 121 6.79 24.48 7.29
N ASP A 122 5.60 24.50 7.89
CA ASP A 122 4.94 25.72 8.37
C ASP A 122 5.75 26.40 9.49
N LYS A 123 6.16 25.64 10.50
CA LYS A 123 6.96 26.13 11.65
C LYS A 123 8.26 26.79 11.23
N TYR A 124 8.95 26.25 10.21
CA TYR A 124 10.19 26.82 9.71
C TYR A 124 9.96 27.87 8.62
N GLY A 125 8.73 28.14 8.23
CA GLY A 125 8.35 29.17 7.26
C GLY A 125 8.89 28.87 5.85
N VAL A 126 8.79 27.62 5.40
CA VAL A 126 9.14 27.22 4.05
C VAL A 126 8.09 27.76 3.08
N ASP A 127 8.52 28.54 2.09
CA ASP A 127 7.64 29.06 1.06
C ASP A 127 7.49 28.03 -0.07
N TYR A 128 6.28 27.49 -0.22
CA TYR A 128 5.92 26.55 -1.30
C TYR A 128 4.44 26.68 -1.62
N ASP A 129 4.08 26.30 -2.85
CA ASP A 129 2.68 26.32 -3.33
C ASP A 129 2.05 24.92 -3.29
N ILE A 130 2.86 23.90 -3.57
CA ILE A 130 2.41 22.53 -3.83
C ILE A 130 3.11 21.55 -2.92
N PHE A 131 2.32 20.71 -2.24
CA PHE A 131 2.80 19.51 -1.59
C PHE A 131 2.73 18.36 -2.60
N ALA A 132 3.88 17.89 -3.05
CA ALA A 132 3.98 16.80 -4.00
C ALA A 132 4.13 15.47 -3.24
N MET A 133 3.42 14.43 -3.66
CA MET A 133 3.42 13.12 -3.04
C MET A 133 3.78 12.03 -4.03
N SER A 134 4.64 11.08 -3.65
CA SER A 134 4.69 9.78 -4.30
C SER A 134 3.52 8.93 -3.78
N TYR A 135 2.74 8.37 -4.69
CA TYR A 135 1.69 7.41 -4.35
C TYR A 135 1.85 6.15 -5.20
N TYR A 136 2.31 5.09 -4.58
CA TYR A 136 2.35 3.75 -5.13
C TYR A 136 1.36 2.89 -4.35
N SER A 137 0.28 2.46 -4.99
CA SER A 137 -0.85 1.76 -4.35
C SER A 137 -0.44 0.48 -3.62
N PHE A 138 0.61 -0.18 -4.08
CA PHE A 138 1.18 -1.38 -3.45
C PHE A 138 2.06 -1.09 -2.22
N TRP A 139 2.35 0.19 -1.88
CA TRP A 139 3.15 0.58 -0.72
C TRP A 139 2.47 1.60 0.19
N HIS A 140 1.66 2.49 -0.38
CA HIS A 140 1.23 3.71 0.32
C HIS A 140 -0.26 3.68 0.72
N GLY A 141 -0.81 2.47 0.89
CA GLY A 141 -2.20 2.30 1.31
C GLY A 141 -3.21 2.47 0.17
N SER A 142 -4.48 2.53 0.52
CA SER A 142 -5.57 2.60 -0.45
C SER A 142 -5.62 3.95 -1.17
N ILE A 143 -6.41 4.00 -2.24
CA ILE A 143 -6.70 5.23 -2.99
C ILE A 143 -7.36 6.27 -2.07
N GLU A 144 -8.25 5.83 -1.17
CA GLU A 144 -8.89 6.70 -0.18
C GLU A 144 -7.84 7.31 0.78
N ASN A 145 -6.79 6.55 1.16
CA ASN A 145 -5.70 7.12 1.97
C ASN A 145 -4.97 8.24 1.24
N MET A 146 -4.78 8.12 -0.07
CA MET A 146 -4.21 9.18 -0.90
C MET A 146 -5.10 10.44 -0.88
N GLN A 147 -6.43 10.28 -1.02
CA GLN A 147 -7.40 11.38 -0.93
C GLN A 147 -7.37 12.03 0.46
N ASP A 148 -7.46 11.23 1.54
CA ASP A 148 -7.42 11.72 2.92
C ASP A 148 -6.17 12.55 3.22
N MET A 149 -5.00 12.13 2.72
CA MET A 149 -3.75 12.86 2.91
C MET A 149 -3.74 14.17 2.12
N ALA A 150 -4.26 14.18 0.90
CA ALA A 150 -4.37 15.38 0.09
C ALA A 150 -5.33 16.40 0.73
N GLU A 151 -6.52 15.97 1.12
CA GLU A 151 -7.52 16.80 1.80
C GLU A 151 -6.96 17.37 3.12
N TYR A 152 -6.25 16.55 3.90
CA TYR A 152 -5.61 17.03 5.12
C TYR A 152 -4.63 18.20 4.86
N VAL A 153 -3.79 18.10 3.83
CA VAL A 153 -2.83 19.14 3.47
C VAL A 153 -3.52 20.39 2.95
N GLN A 154 -4.53 20.22 2.10
CA GLN A 154 -5.34 21.31 1.54
C GLN A 154 -6.09 22.07 2.62
N ASP A 155 -6.84 21.37 3.47
CA ASP A 155 -7.69 21.96 4.50
C ASP A 155 -6.88 22.60 5.63
N THR A 156 -5.77 21.98 6.02
CA THR A 156 -5.00 22.46 7.17
C THR A 156 -4.06 23.60 6.81
N TYR A 157 -3.43 23.54 5.62
CA TYR A 157 -2.36 24.47 5.23
C TYR A 157 -2.69 25.31 3.99
N GLY A 158 -3.82 25.04 3.33
CA GLY A 158 -4.23 25.75 2.11
C GLY A 158 -3.27 25.56 0.93
N LYS A 159 -2.54 24.42 0.93
CA LYS A 159 -1.59 24.08 -0.12
C LYS A 159 -2.25 23.23 -1.18
N LYS A 160 -1.84 23.41 -2.43
CA LYS A 160 -2.21 22.49 -3.51
C LYS A 160 -1.47 21.17 -3.33
N VAL A 161 -2.04 20.09 -3.89
CA VAL A 161 -1.42 18.76 -3.88
C VAL A 161 -1.27 18.25 -5.31
N VAL A 162 -0.21 17.51 -5.57
CA VAL A 162 0.03 16.78 -6.83
C VAL A 162 0.59 15.41 -6.52
N ILE A 163 0.18 14.40 -7.28
CA ILE A 163 0.85 13.08 -7.25
C ILE A 163 2.05 13.18 -8.19
N ALA A 164 3.23 13.29 -7.59
CA ALA A 164 4.48 13.45 -8.35
C ALA A 164 4.97 12.13 -8.94
N GLU A 165 4.62 11.01 -8.31
CA GLU A 165 4.98 9.68 -8.78
C GLU A 165 3.87 8.68 -8.51
N THR A 166 3.57 7.87 -9.51
CA THR A 166 2.78 6.63 -9.40
C THR A 166 3.14 5.70 -10.54
N SER A 167 2.97 4.41 -10.35
CA SER A 167 3.07 3.39 -11.40
C SER A 167 2.30 2.13 -11.00
N TYR A 168 2.06 1.25 -11.96
CA TYR A 168 1.52 -0.08 -11.70
C TYR A 168 2.01 -1.07 -12.75
N CYS A 169 2.07 -2.37 -12.40
CA CYS A 169 2.60 -3.39 -13.30
C CYS A 169 1.56 -3.81 -14.36
N TYR A 170 2.05 -4.06 -15.59
CA TYR A 170 1.25 -4.63 -16.68
C TYR A 170 1.43 -6.15 -16.83
N THR A 171 2.37 -6.72 -16.11
CA THR A 171 2.66 -8.15 -16.07
C THR A 171 3.41 -8.50 -14.79
N ALA A 172 3.29 -9.73 -14.32
CA ALA A 172 4.11 -10.29 -13.25
C ALA A 172 5.45 -10.86 -13.76
N GLU A 173 5.65 -10.92 -15.08
CA GLU A 173 6.89 -11.41 -15.68
C GLU A 173 8.02 -10.41 -15.47
N ASP A 174 9.24 -10.93 -15.40
CA ASP A 174 10.49 -10.17 -15.30
C ASP A 174 11.18 -10.23 -16.67
N GLY A 175 11.37 -9.08 -17.29
CA GLY A 175 11.88 -8.98 -18.65
C GLY A 175 13.39 -9.15 -18.75
N ASP A 176 14.13 -8.98 -17.67
CA ASP A 176 15.60 -9.02 -17.68
C ASP A 176 16.21 -9.99 -16.65
N GLY A 177 15.45 -10.51 -15.70
CA GLY A 177 15.92 -11.42 -14.65
C GLY A 177 16.50 -10.71 -13.43
N SER A 178 16.25 -9.40 -13.28
CA SER A 178 16.74 -8.61 -12.14
C SER A 178 15.83 -8.63 -10.92
N GLY A 179 14.64 -9.19 -11.06
CA GLY A 179 13.61 -9.19 -10.03
C GLY A 179 12.87 -7.86 -9.89
N ASN A 180 11.55 -7.91 -10.06
CA ASN A 180 10.70 -6.72 -10.06
C ASN A 180 10.29 -6.27 -8.65
N SER A 181 10.05 -4.97 -8.49
CA SER A 181 9.52 -4.38 -7.26
C SER A 181 8.09 -4.85 -6.98
N VAL A 182 7.33 -5.18 -8.03
CA VAL A 182 6.01 -5.82 -7.96
C VAL A 182 6.09 -7.09 -8.79
N SER A 183 6.14 -8.25 -8.16
CA SER A 183 6.54 -9.51 -8.79
C SER A 183 5.50 -10.63 -8.77
N GLY A 184 4.35 -10.46 -8.12
CA GLY A 184 3.32 -11.49 -8.05
C GLY A 184 2.22 -11.21 -7.03
N ASP A 185 1.39 -12.20 -6.77
CA ASP A 185 0.14 -12.09 -5.99
C ASP A 185 0.27 -11.39 -4.62
N GLY A 186 1.40 -11.53 -3.96
CA GLY A 186 1.63 -10.89 -2.65
C GLY A 186 1.93 -9.40 -2.71
N ASP A 187 2.21 -8.87 -3.89
CA ASP A 187 2.56 -7.47 -4.11
C ASP A 187 1.44 -6.70 -4.83
N LEU A 188 0.42 -7.41 -5.34
CA LEU A 188 -0.68 -6.79 -6.07
C LEU A 188 -1.69 -6.15 -5.13
N VAL A 189 -2.37 -5.14 -5.64
CA VAL A 189 -3.49 -4.50 -4.95
C VAL A 189 -4.77 -5.24 -5.33
N ASP A 190 -5.59 -5.56 -4.34
CA ASP A 190 -6.86 -6.26 -4.54
C ASP A 190 -7.72 -5.55 -5.60
N GLY A 191 -8.18 -6.33 -6.58
CA GLY A 191 -8.99 -5.83 -7.67
C GLY A 191 -8.21 -5.31 -8.88
N TYR A 192 -6.87 -5.35 -8.86
CA TYR A 192 -6.04 -4.91 -9.98
C TYR A 192 -5.00 -5.99 -10.32
N ASP A 193 -5.27 -6.76 -11.37
CA ASP A 193 -4.37 -7.81 -11.82
C ASP A 193 -3.09 -7.25 -12.47
N ALA A 194 -2.01 -8.02 -12.48
CA ALA A 194 -0.80 -7.72 -13.23
C ALA A 194 -1.03 -7.95 -14.74
N THR A 195 -1.79 -7.06 -15.34
CA THR A 195 -2.17 -7.08 -16.76
C THR A 195 -2.17 -5.66 -17.33
N VAL A 196 -2.13 -5.54 -18.66
CA VAL A 196 -2.26 -4.24 -19.34
C VAL A 196 -3.55 -3.52 -18.94
N GLN A 197 -4.64 -4.28 -18.76
CA GLN A 197 -5.91 -3.72 -18.28
C GLN A 197 -5.81 -3.28 -16.83
N GLY A 198 -5.27 -4.11 -15.93
CA GLY A 198 -5.10 -3.76 -14.52
C GLY A 198 -4.21 -2.53 -14.30
N GLN A 199 -3.15 -2.37 -15.11
CA GLN A 199 -2.34 -1.15 -15.14
C GLN A 199 -3.17 0.07 -15.55
N ALA A 200 -4.00 -0.07 -16.59
CA ALA A 200 -4.88 1.00 -17.07
C ALA A 200 -5.94 1.38 -16.03
N ASP A 201 -6.56 0.39 -15.39
CA ASP A 201 -7.60 0.59 -14.40
C ASP A 201 -7.05 1.26 -13.14
N MET A 202 -5.90 0.81 -12.64
CA MET A 202 -5.23 1.45 -11.50
C MET A 202 -4.94 2.93 -11.79
N LEU A 203 -4.36 3.24 -12.95
CA LEU A 203 -4.05 4.62 -13.30
C LEU A 203 -5.31 5.47 -13.49
N ARG A 204 -6.37 4.91 -14.09
CA ARG A 204 -7.67 5.57 -14.21
C ARG A 204 -8.23 5.91 -12.83
N ASP A 205 -8.29 4.93 -11.93
CA ASP A 205 -8.90 5.09 -10.61
C ASP A 205 -8.11 6.06 -9.73
N ILE A 206 -6.77 6.06 -9.82
CA ILE A 206 -5.94 7.08 -9.16
C ILE A 206 -6.24 8.48 -9.70
N CYS A 207 -6.36 8.63 -11.03
CA CYS A 207 -6.66 9.93 -11.64
C CYS A 207 -8.08 10.42 -11.31
N GLU A 208 -9.07 9.52 -11.27
CA GLU A 208 -10.45 9.84 -10.90
C GLU A 208 -10.51 10.30 -9.44
N ALA A 209 -9.90 9.55 -8.54
CA ALA A 209 -9.83 9.91 -7.13
C ALA A 209 -9.04 11.22 -6.90
N ALA A 210 -8.00 11.45 -7.70
CA ALA A 210 -7.25 12.71 -7.65
C ALA A 210 -8.11 13.91 -8.06
N ASP A 211 -8.96 13.76 -9.10
CA ASP A 211 -9.89 14.80 -9.53
C ASP A 211 -10.97 15.06 -8.45
N GLU A 212 -11.51 14.01 -7.83
CA GLU A 212 -12.49 14.10 -6.74
C GLU A 212 -11.95 14.84 -5.50
N ALA A 213 -10.66 14.70 -5.21
CA ALA A 213 -9.98 15.34 -4.07
C ALA A 213 -9.27 16.66 -4.43
N ASP A 214 -9.62 17.31 -5.56
CA ASP A 214 -8.96 18.54 -6.04
C ASP A 214 -7.42 18.46 -6.12
N ILE A 215 -6.87 17.27 -6.35
CA ILE A 215 -5.44 17.07 -6.62
C ILE A 215 -5.15 17.58 -8.04
N MET A 216 -4.08 18.38 -8.20
CA MET A 216 -3.77 19.09 -9.44
C MET A 216 -3.52 18.18 -10.65
N GLY A 217 -3.11 16.93 -10.41
CA GLY A 217 -2.81 15.94 -11.43
C GLY A 217 -1.91 14.83 -10.92
N VAL A 218 -1.61 13.90 -11.83
CA VAL A 218 -0.84 12.70 -11.57
C VAL A 218 0.28 12.57 -12.58
N PHE A 219 1.50 12.34 -12.13
CA PHE A 219 2.64 11.98 -12.98
C PHE A 219 2.87 10.47 -12.88
N TYR A 220 2.93 9.82 -14.04
CA TYR A 220 3.32 8.43 -14.13
C TYR A 220 4.84 8.31 -14.14
N TRP A 221 5.41 7.59 -13.16
CA TRP A 221 6.85 7.46 -12.99
C TRP A 221 7.45 6.40 -13.90
N GLU A 222 8.51 6.75 -14.62
CA GLU A 222 9.36 5.86 -15.44
C GLU A 222 8.58 5.00 -16.46
N GLY A 223 7.53 5.55 -17.05
CA GLY A 223 6.68 4.86 -18.03
C GLY A 223 7.40 4.37 -19.30
N THR A 224 8.69 4.69 -19.47
CA THR A 224 9.52 4.28 -20.62
C THR A 224 10.67 3.35 -20.22
N TRP A 225 10.73 2.89 -19.00
CA TRP A 225 11.78 1.98 -18.54
C TRP A 225 11.50 0.56 -19.02
N ILE A 226 12.28 0.13 -19.99
CA ILE A 226 12.26 -1.22 -20.56
C ILE A 226 13.63 -1.87 -20.33
N PRO A 227 13.73 -3.22 -20.36
CA PRO A 227 14.99 -3.93 -20.23
C PRO A 227 16.04 -3.50 -21.26
N VAL A 228 17.29 -3.40 -20.83
CA VAL A 228 18.46 -3.18 -21.72
C VAL A 228 19.22 -4.48 -21.95
N GLY A 229 18.50 -5.57 -22.09
CA GLY A 229 19.01 -6.93 -22.21
C GLY A 229 18.96 -7.69 -20.89
N PRO A 230 19.20 -9.02 -20.92
CA PRO A 230 19.07 -9.87 -19.74
C PRO A 230 20.13 -9.56 -18.67
N ALA A 231 19.72 -9.59 -17.39
CA ALA A 231 20.54 -9.24 -16.23
C ALA A 231 21.74 -10.19 -16.01
N ASP A 232 21.67 -11.42 -16.54
CA ASP A 232 22.73 -12.44 -16.46
C ASP A 232 23.79 -12.31 -17.56
N ALA A 233 23.62 -11.33 -18.47
CA ALA A 233 24.59 -11.06 -19.54
C ALA A 233 25.44 -9.82 -19.23
N ASP A 234 26.62 -9.72 -19.86
CA ASP A 234 27.41 -8.48 -19.84
C ASP A 234 26.80 -7.45 -20.79
N ASN A 235 25.91 -6.63 -20.26
CA ASN A 235 25.24 -5.56 -20.98
C ASN A 235 25.92 -4.19 -20.81
N SER A 236 27.17 -4.14 -20.29
CA SER A 236 27.85 -2.90 -19.94
C SER A 236 27.96 -1.92 -21.10
N GLU A 237 28.26 -2.37 -22.33
CA GLU A 237 28.30 -1.51 -23.53
C GLU A 237 26.93 -0.92 -23.87
N LEU A 238 25.84 -1.67 -23.70
CA LEU A 238 24.49 -1.22 -23.95
C LEU A 238 24.09 -0.18 -22.93
N TRP A 239 24.37 -0.39 -21.64
CA TRP A 239 24.07 0.56 -20.57
C TRP A 239 24.89 1.85 -20.68
N GLU A 240 26.19 1.76 -21.05
CA GLU A 240 27.01 2.96 -21.30
C GLU A 240 26.47 3.80 -22.47
N LYS A 241 25.86 3.16 -23.45
CA LYS A 241 25.40 3.84 -24.65
C LYS A 241 23.94 4.28 -24.60
N TYR A 242 23.07 3.48 -24.02
CA TYR A 242 21.62 3.66 -24.09
C TYR A 242 20.94 3.72 -22.72
N GLY A 243 21.62 3.33 -21.66
CA GLY A 243 21.09 3.32 -20.32
C GLY A 243 20.83 4.72 -19.76
N SER A 244 20.04 4.81 -18.72
CA SER A 244 19.65 6.07 -18.07
C SER A 244 20.74 6.69 -17.18
N GLY A 245 21.94 6.16 -17.21
CA GLY A 245 23.04 6.57 -16.34
C GLY A 245 23.14 5.80 -15.02
N TRP A 246 22.09 5.14 -14.58
CA TRP A 246 22.06 4.30 -13.37
C TRP A 246 23.18 3.26 -13.37
N ALA A 247 23.32 2.47 -14.43
CA ALA A 247 24.28 1.41 -14.57
C ALA A 247 25.53 1.79 -15.39
N SER A 248 25.73 3.08 -15.70
CA SER A 248 26.94 3.52 -16.38
C SER A 248 28.15 3.47 -15.46
N SER A 249 29.36 3.36 -16.03
CA SER A 249 30.62 3.34 -15.25
C SER A 249 30.82 4.59 -14.39
N TYR A 250 30.20 5.72 -14.78
CA TYR A 250 30.29 6.96 -14.01
C TYR A 250 29.45 6.94 -12.74
N SER A 251 28.29 6.31 -12.74
CA SER A 251 27.36 6.32 -11.61
C SER A 251 27.94 5.71 -10.35
N GLY A 252 28.76 4.66 -10.48
CA GLY A 252 29.47 4.05 -9.34
C GLY A 252 30.43 4.99 -8.61
N SER A 253 30.80 6.14 -9.21
CA SER A 253 31.60 7.15 -8.52
C SER A 253 30.77 8.06 -7.61
N TYR A 254 29.46 8.11 -7.81
CA TYR A 254 28.50 8.92 -7.05
C TYR A 254 27.72 8.06 -6.05
N ASP A 255 27.33 6.86 -6.44
CA ASP A 255 26.71 5.86 -5.58
C ASP A 255 27.50 4.53 -5.61
N PRO A 256 28.62 4.43 -4.85
CA PRO A 256 29.49 3.27 -4.90
C PRO A 256 28.88 2.01 -4.26
N LYS A 257 27.75 2.11 -3.58
CA LYS A 257 27.09 0.99 -2.94
C LYS A 257 26.20 0.23 -3.91
N ASP A 258 25.64 0.91 -4.88
CA ASP A 258 24.56 0.38 -5.71
C ASP A 258 24.78 0.63 -7.20
N ALA A 259 24.87 1.89 -7.61
CA ALA A 259 25.00 2.26 -9.00
C ALA A 259 26.32 1.77 -9.64
N GLY A 260 26.27 1.50 -10.92
CA GLY A 260 27.42 1.03 -11.70
C GLY A 260 27.84 -0.42 -11.44
N LYS A 261 27.08 -1.15 -10.63
CA LYS A 261 27.32 -2.57 -10.32
C LYS A 261 26.43 -3.52 -11.09
N TYR A 262 25.29 -3.04 -11.52
CA TYR A 262 24.20 -3.84 -12.10
C TYR A 262 23.96 -3.37 -13.54
N TYR A 263 24.72 -3.94 -14.45
CA TYR A 263 24.62 -3.64 -15.88
C TYR A 263 23.54 -4.49 -16.55
N GLY A 264 22.32 -4.34 -16.25
CA GLY A 264 21.29 -5.07 -16.95
C GLY A 264 20.10 -5.43 -16.11
N GLY A 265 19.94 -4.75 -14.99
CA GLY A 265 18.78 -5.00 -14.14
C GLY A 265 17.92 -3.78 -13.94
N CYS A 266 16.62 -3.90 -14.21
CA CYS A 266 15.62 -2.89 -13.93
C CYS A 266 14.47 -3.52 -13.16
N SER A 267 14.33 -3.18 -11.87
CA SER A 267 13.24 -3.70 -11.05
C SER A 267 11.88 -3.03 -11.30
N TRP A 268 11.77 -2.21 -12.35
CA TRP A 268 10.56 -1.47 -12.73
C TRP A 268 10.15 -1.70 -14.18
N ASP A 269 10.78 -2.59 -14.90
CA ASP A 269 10.55 -2.84 -16.31
C ASP A 269 9.13 -3.32 -16.63
N ASN A 270 8.51 -4.05 -15.68
CA ASN A 270 7.12 -4.49 -15.77
C ASN A 270 6.08 -3.41 -15.43
N GLN A 271 6.52 -2.18 -15.12
CA GLN A 271 5.65 -1.04 -14.83
C GLN A 271 5.70 0.03 -15.93
N ALA A 272 6.47 -0.19 -16.99
CA ALA A 272 6.49 0.70 -18.15
C ALA A 272 5.14 0.73 -18.88
N MET A 273 4.92 1.75 -19.69
CA MET A 273 3.81 1.86 -20.66
C MET A 273 4.16 1.22 -22.02
N PHE A 274 5.22 0.44 -22.05
CA PHE A 274 5.75 -0.29 -23.19
C PHE A 274 6.10 -1.69 -22.74
N ASP A 275 5.93 -2.67 -23.65
CA ASP A 275 6.38 -4.04 -23.39
C ASP A 275 7.91 -4.12 -23.32
N PHE A 276 8.44 -5.27 -22.91
CA PHE A 276 9.89 -5.50 -22.78
C PHE A 276 10.68 -5.31 -24.09
N THR A 277 10.00 -5.22 -25.22
CA THR A 277 10.60 -5.00 -26.53
C THR A 277 10.44 -3.57 -27.05
N GLY A 278 9.77 -2.71 -26.25
CA GLY A 278 9.57 -1.30 -26.54
C GLY A 278 8.35 -0.96 -27.40
N HIS A 279 7.39 -1.90 -27.55
CA HIS A 279 6.12 -1.59 -28.19
C HIS A 279 5.15 -0.98 -27.20
N PRO A 280 4.42 0.09 -27.58
CA PRO A 280 3.47 0.73 -26.68
C PRO A 280 2.34 -0.22 -26.29
N LEU A 281 2.02 -0.28 -25.03
CA LEU A 281 0.90 -1.00 -24.47
C LEU A 281 -0.41 -0.25 -24.67
N ASP A 282 -1.54 -0.95 -24.68
CA ASP A 282 -2.85 -0.32 -24.77
C ASP A 282 -3.17 0.57 -23.55
N SER A 283 -2.60 0.26 -22.38
CA SER A 283 -2.68 1.11 -21.18
C SER A 283 -2.17 2.56 -21.40
N LEU A 284 -1.25 2.78 -22.35
CA LEU A 284 -0.81 4.14 -22.72
C LEU A 284 -1.96 5.02 -23.22
N LYS A 285 -3.06 4.42 -23.71
CA LYS A 285 -4.24 5.17 -24.18
C LYS A 285 -5.02 5.84 -23.05
N VAL A 286 -4.86 5.38 -21.79
CA VAL A 286 -5.55 5.93 -20.62
C VAL A 286 -5.39 7.44 -20.51
N PHE A 287 -4.20 7.98 -20.75
CA PHE A 287 -3.99 9.43 -20.71
C PHE A 287 -4.86 10.22 -21.69
N ARG A 288 -5.14 9.64 -22.85
CA ARG A 288 -6.04 10.23 -23.83
C ARG A 288 -7.50 10.08 -23.40
N GLU A 289 -7.84 8.90 -22.89
CA GLU A 289 -9.19 8.56 -22.48
C GLU A 289 -9.64 9.36 -21.27
N LEU A 290 -8.78 9.55 -20.28
CA LEU A 290 -9.00 10.46 -19.15
C LEU A 290 -9.29 11.90 -19.62
N ARG A 291 -8.60 12.37 -20.65
CA ARG A 291 -8.76 13.74 -21.11
C ARG A 291 -9.99 13.97 -22.00
N TYR A 292 -10.37 12.98 -22.80
CA TYR A 292 -11.38 13.15 -23.87
C TYR A 292 -12.59 12.23 -23.70
N GLY A 293 -12.63 11.42 -22.64
CA GLY A 293 -13.60 10.37 -22.40
C GLY A 293 -13.24 9.06 -23.12
N ALA A 294 -13.55 7.97 -22.47
CA ALA A 294 -13.38 6.63 -23.04
C ALA A 294 -14.38 6.43 -24.19
N THR A 295 -13.91 5.83 -25.28
CA THR A 295 -14.71 5.44 -26.43
C THR A 295 -14.85 3.92 -26.58
N ALA A 296 -14.37 3.17 -25.57
CA ALA A 296 -14.46 1.72 -25.56
C ALA A 296 -15.94 1.27 -25.50
N PRO A 297 -16.32 0.23 -26.24
CA PRO A 297 -17.63 -0.39 -26.06
C PRO A 297 -17.80 -0.84 -24.61
N LEU A 298 -19.05 -0.76 -24.11
CA LEU A 298 -19.38 -1.33 -22.81
C LEU A 298 -19.04 -2.83 -22.82
N ALA A 299 -18.22 -3.27 -21.87
CA ALA A 299 -17.80 -4.65 -21.74
C ALA A 299 -17.77 -5.05 -20.27
N VAL A 300 -18.01 -6.33 -19.99
CA VAL A 300 -17.82 -6.88 -18.64
C VAL A 300 -16.33 -6.88 -18.31
N GLU A 301 -15.99 -6.34 -17.17
CA GLU A 301 -14.62 -6.31 -16.63
C GLU A 301 -14.34 -7.58 -15.81
N LYS A 302 -15.24 -7.88 -14.87
CA LYS A 302 -15.14 -9.06 -14.01
C LYS A 302 -16.47 -9.45 -13.37
N VAL A 303 -16.52 -10.66 -12.85
CA VAL A 303 -17.54 -11.14 -11.90
C VAL A 303 -16.80 -11.50 -10.61
N PRO A 304 -16.86 -10.67 -9.56
CA PRO A 304 -16.19 -10.96 -8.29
C PRO A 304 -16.78 -12.21 -7.63
N ASP A 305 -15.95 -12.94 -6.91
CA ASP A 305 -16.42 -13.99 -6.02
C ASP A 305 -17.33 -13.41 -4.92
N VAL A 306 -18.23 -14.25 -4.41
CA VAL A 306 -19.17 -13.87 -3.37
C VAL A 306 -18.71 -14.45 -2.04
N GLU A 307 -18.49 -13.60 -1.04
CA GLU A 307 -18.11 -14.03 0.29
C GLU A 307 -19.38 -14.25 1.15
N VAL A 308 -19.51 -15.44 1.73
CA VAL A 308 -20.64 -15.81 2.59
C VAL A 308 -20.13 -16.47 3.85
N SER A 309 -20.57 -15.99 5.00
CA SER A 309 -20.30 -16.67 6.27
C SER A 309 -21.57 -17.02 7.02
N CYS A 310 -21.54 -18.12 7.75
CA CYS A 310 -22.56 -18.45 8.74
C CYS A 310 -21.96 -19.22 9.91
N ASN A 311 -22.61 -19.12 11.07
CA ASN A 311 -22.19 -19.86 12.24
C ASN A 311 -22.53 -21.35 12.11
N VAL A 312 -21.68 -22.19 12.67
CA VAL A 312 -21.93 -23.63 12.81
C VAL A 312 -23.33 -23.86 13.38
N GLY A 313 -24.09 -24.77 12.76
CA GLY A 313 -25.47 -25.11 13.12
C GLY A 313 -26.54 -24.17 12.55
N SER A 314 -26.14 -23.13 11.85
CA SER A 314 -27.06 -22.22 11.16
C SER A 314 -27.40 -22.73 9.76
N THR A 315 -28.50 -22.23 9.20
CA THR A 315 -28.84 -22.49 7.80
C THR A 315 -27.99 -21.61 6.90
N LEU A 316 -27.26 -22.25 5.98
CA LEU A 316 -26.55 -21.53 4.92
C LEU A 316 -27.56 -20.91 3.93
N THR A 317 -27.38 -19.64 3.63
CA THR A 317 -28.17 -18.94 2.61
C THR A 317 -27.20 -18.24 1.68
N LEU A 318 -27.20 -18.61 0.41
CA LEU A 318 -26.44 -17.92 -0.63
C LEU A 318 -27.27 -16.76 -1.21
N PRO A 319 -26.65 -15.69 -1.70
CA PRO A 319 -27.38 -14.57 -2.31
C PRO A 319 -28.07 -15.01 -3.61
N GLU A 320 -29.18 -14.38 -3.90
CA GLU A 320 -29.98 -14.65 -5.12
C GLU A 320 -29.37 -14.04 -6.38
N THR A 321 -28.46 -13.06 -6.20
CA THR A 321 -27.77 -12.33 -7.27
C THR A 321 -26.27 -12.26 -7.02
N ALA A 322 -25.50 -12.00 -8.07
CA ALA A 322 -24.09 -11.64 -7.99
C ALA A 322 -23.82 -10.39 -8.84
N LEU A 323 -22.81 -9.63 -8.44
CA LEU A 323 -22.42 -8.40 -9.09
C LEU A 323 -21.64 -8.71 -10.38
N VAL A 324 -22.07 -8.12 -11.48
CA VAL A 324 -21.30 -8.06 -12.73
C VAL A 324 -20.75 -6.65 -12.88
N VAL A 325 -19.43 -6.54 -12.90
CA VAL A 325 -18.71 -5.26 -13.01
C VAL A 325 -18.36 -5.00 -14.46
N TYR A 326 -18.72 -3.81 -14.94
CA TYR A 326 -18.41 -3.35 -16.28
C TYR A 326 -17.27 -2.32 -16.27
N ASN A 327 -16.63 -2.14 -17.41
CA ASN A 327 -15.63 -1.08 -17.66
C ASN A 327 -16.21 0.35 -17.51
N ASP A 328 -17.52 0.48 -17.51
CA ASP A 328 -18.25 1.65 -17.00
C ASP A 328 -18.96 1.24 -15.71
N LYS A 329 -18.44 1.67 -14.56
CA LYS A 329 -18.96 1.32 -13.23
C LYS A 329 -20.43 1.71 -13.06
N THR A 330 -20.94 2.69 -13.83
CA THR A 330 -22.37 3.06 -13.80
C THR A 330 -23.26 2.00 -14.43
N ALA A 331 -22.68 1.08 -15.21
CA ALA A 331 -23.38 -0.04 -15.83
C ALA A 331 -23.34 -1.32 -14.99
N ASN A 332 -22.67 -1.33 -13.83
CA ASN A 332 -22.62 -2.48 -12.93
C ASN A 332 -24.05 -2.94 -12.60
N LYS A 333 -24.27 -4.24 -12.63
CA LYS A 333 -25.60 -4.81 -12.37
C LYS A 333 -25.56 -6.07 -11.53
N GLU A 334 -26.59 -6.27 -10.72
CA GLU A 334 -26.87 -7.52 -10.04
C GLU A 334 -27.57 -8.49 -11.00
N VAL A 335 -27.00 -9.66 -11.18
CA VAL A 335 -27.52 -10.70 -12.08
C VAL A 335 -27.96 -11.90 -11.24
N PRO A 336 -29.16 -12.48 -11.49
CA PRO A 336 -29.61 -13.66 -10.79
C PRO A 336 -28.66 -14.84 -10.97
N VAL A 337 -28.46 -15.61 -9.89
CA VAL A 337 -27.56 -16.76 -9.86
C VAL A 337 -28.34 -18.04 -9.59
N ILE A 338 -28.02 -19.10 -10.33
CA ILE A 338 -28.40 -20.47 -9.97
C ILE A 338 -27.16 -21.16 -9.41
N TRP A 339 -27.18 -21.40 -8.11
CA TRP A 339 -26.11 -22.11 -7.42
C TRP A 339 -26.18 -23.62 -7.60
N ASN A 340 -25.01 -24.27 -7.55
CA ASN A 340 -24.90 -25.71 -7.68
C ASN A 340 -25.46 -26.44 -6.44
N GLU A 341 -26.66 -27.03 -6.59
CA GLU A 341 -27.37 -27.68 -5.50
C GLU A 341 -26.60 -28.90 -4.90
N GLU A 342 -25.81 -29.62 -5.73
CA GLU A 342 -25.03 -30.77 -5.24
C GLU A 342 -23.88 -30.30 -4.33
N GLN A 343 -23.23 -29.20 -4.68
CA GLN A 343 -22.17 -28.59 -3.85
C GLN A 343 -22.75 -28.03 -2.55
N ILE A 344 -23.90 -27.34 -2.60
CA ILE A 344 -24.60 -26.87 -1.39
C ILE A 344 -24.96 -28.04 -0.48
N ALA A 345 -25.53 -29.12 -1.03
CA ALA A 345 -25.93 -30.30 -0.27
C ALA A 345 -24.73 -31.04 0.37
N ALA A 346 -23.53 -30.86 -0.16
CA ALA A 346 -22.31 -31.46 0.37
C ALA A 346 -21.72 -30.67 1.57
N ILE A 347 -22.21 -29.46 1.85
CA ILE A 347 -21.74 -28.64 2.97
C ILE A 347 -22.42 -29.09 4.26
N ASP A 348 -21.64 -29.59 5.20
CA ASP A 348 -22.12 -29.85 6.55
C ASP A 348 -21.99 -28.62 7.42
N THR A 349 -23.08 -27.89 7.57
CA THR A 349 -23.10 -26.66 8.40
C THR A 349 -22.91 -26.92 9.91
N ASN A 350 -22.84 -28.17 10.34
CA ASN A 350 -22.50 -28.51 11.73
C ASN A 350 -20.98 -28.60 11.96
N VAL A 351 -20.19 -28.47 10.93
CA VAL A 351 -18.73 -28.56 11.01
C VAL A 351 -18.12 -27.27 10.48
N GLY A 352 -17.26 -26.64 11.28
CA GLY A 352 -16.53 -25.45 10.83
C GLY A 352 -15.58 -25.76 9.67
N GLY A 353 -15.50 -24.85 8.71
CA GLY A 353 -14.64 -25.03 7.54
C GLY A 353 -14.97 -24.04 6.42
N THR A 354 -14.18 -24.10 5.36
CA THR A 354 -14.35 -23.29 4.16
C THR A 354 -14.73 -24.17 2.97
N TYR A 355 -15.67 -23.70 2.17
CA TYR A 355 -16.21 -24.42 1.02
C TYR A 355 -16.35 -23.46 -0.16
N GLN A 356 -16.41 -24.01 -1.37
CA GLN A 356 -16.72 -23.23 -2.57
C GLN A 356 -17.96 -23.80 -3.24
N VAL A 357 -18.83 -22.90 -3.70
CA VAL A 357 -20.03 -23.24 -4.46
C VAL A 357 -20.04 -22.47 -5.74
N GLU A 358 -20.09 -23.18 -6.86
CA GLU A 358 -20.20 -22.59 -8.18
C GLU A 358 -21.64 -22.15 -8.47
N GLY A 359 -21.79 -20.98 -9.08
CA GLY A 359 -23.06 -20.44 -9.54
C GLY A 359 -23.03 -20.13 -11.02
N THR A 360 -24.18 -20.20 -11.66
CA THR A 360 -24.37 -19.81 -13.07
C THR A 360 -25.24 -18.55 -13.10
N LEU A 361 -24.70 -17.49 -13.67
CA LEU A 361 -25.40 -16.22 -13.89
C LEU A 361 -26.48 -16.37 -14.98
N GLN A 362 -27.64 -15.79 -14.71
CA GLN A 362 -28.81 -15.90 -15.56
C GLN A 362 -28.96 -14.62 -16.42
N ASP A 363 -27.99 -14.41 -17.31
CA ASP A 363 -27.98 -13.30 -18.25
C ASP A 363 -27.40 -13.75 -19.59
N GLU A 364 -28.26 -13.79 -20.61
CA GLU A 364 -27.91 -14.25 -21.97
C GLU A 364 -27.01 -13.27 -22.73
N GLU A 365 -26.81 -12.06 -22.22
CA GLU A 365 -25.95 -11.05 -22.83
C GLU A 365 -24.50 -11.16 -22.38
N LEU A 366 -24.20 -11.99 -21.38
CA LEU A 366 -22.83 -12.21 -20.90
C LEU A 366 -22.05 -13.13 -21.84
N ASP A 367 -20.79 -12.77 -22.06
CA ASP A 367 -19.84 -13.65 -22.71
C ASP A 367 -19.63 -14.93 -21.89
N GLU A 368 -19.34 -16.06 -22.56
CA GLU A 368 -19.20 -17.39 -21.93
C GLU A 368 -18.25 -17.37 -20.73
N GLN A 369 -17.19 -16.58 -20.78
CA GLN A 369 -16.19 -16.44 -19.70
C GLN A 369 -16.71 -15.75 -18.44
N TYR A 370 -17.82 -15.03 -18.53
CA TYR A 370 -18.42 -14.26 -17.41
C TYR A 370 -19.77 -14.83 -16.94
N THR A 371 -20.09 -16.07 -17.32
CA THR A 371 -21.36 -16.71 -16.96
C THR A 371 -21.29 -17.47 -15.64
N THR A 372 -20.14 -17.53 -14.98
CA THR A 372 -19.94 -18.26 -13.73
C THR A 372 -19.47 -17.33 -12.61
N VAL A 373 -19.81 -17.69 -11.38
CA VAL A 373 -19.38 -17.00 -10.15
C VAL A 373 -19.11 -18.06 -9.08
N VAL A 374 -18.19 -17.81 -8.16
CA VAL A 374 -17.90 -18.68 -7.02
C VAL A 374 -18.36 -18.01 -5.74
N ALA A 375 -19.07 -18.74 -4.88
CA ALA A 375 -19.29 -18.35 -3.49
C ALA A 375 -18.24 -19.04 -2.60
N ASN A 376 -17.41 -18.23 -1.94
CA ASN A 376 -16.53 -18.66 -0.86
C ASN A 376 -17.34 -18.69 0.44
N VAL A 377 -17.60 -19.87 0.95
CA VAL A 377 -18.46 -20.08 2.13
C VAL A 377 -17.59 -20.41 3.34
N GLU A 378 -17.70 -19.63 4.40
CA GLU A 378 -17.06 -19.90 5.69
C GLU A 378 -18.08 -20.31 6.74
N ILE A 379 -17.93 -21.50 7.31
CA ILE A 379 -18.70 -21.95 8.47
C ILE A 379 -17.88 -21.66 9.72
N GLU A 380 -18.27 -20.62 10.44
CA GLU A 380 -17.53 -20.12 11.60
C GLU A 380 -17.84 -20.92 12.86
N LEU A 381 -16.79 -21.31 13.58
CA LEU A 381 -16.93 -21.94 14.89
C LEU A 381 -17.39 -20.91 15.93
N VAL A 382 -18.53 -21.16 16.54
CA VAL A 382 -19.04 -20.34 17.63
C VAL A 382 -18.41 -20.75 18.95
N ASN A 383 -17.77 -19.84 19.63
CA ASN A 383 -17.32 -20.06 21.00
C ASN A 383 -18.44 -19.72 21.99
N PHE A 384 -19.14 -20.74 22.49
CA PHE A 384 -20.20 -20.57 23.47
C PHE A 384 -19.70 -20.30 24.89
N VAL A 385 -18.41 -20.45 25.14
CA VAL A 385 -17.81 -20.15 26.44
C VAL A 385 -17.74 -18.63 26.63
N VAL A 386 -18.43 -18.13 27.63
CA VAL A 386 -18.41 -16.72 28.01
C VAL A 386 -17.13 -16.45 28.80
N ASN A 387 -16.45 -15.33 28.50
CA ASN A 387 -15.17 -14.96 29.12
C ASN A 387 -14.15 -16.12 29.09
N PRO A 388 -13.85 -16.71 27.91
CA PRO A 388 -12.99 -17.90 27.79
C PRO A 388 -11.53 -17.62 28.11
N SER A 389 -11.10 -16.37 28.02
CA SER A 389 -9.75 -15.89 28.30
C SER A 389 -9.59 -15.29 29.70
N PHE A 390 -10.69 -15.20 30.48
CA PHE A 390 -10.73 -14.60 31.83
C PHE A 390 -10.40 -13.11 31.89
N GLU A 391 -10.46 -12.39 30.76
CA GLU A 391 -10.14 -10.96 30.71
C GLU A 391 -11.24 -10.06 31.28
N ASP A 392 -12.49 -10.52 31.25
CA ASP A 392 -13.59 -9.82 31.91
C ASP A 392 -13.47 -9.96 33.43
N ALA A 393 -13.54 -8.84 34.13
CA ALA A 393 -13.51 -8.81 35.59
C ALA A 393 -14.71 -9.53 36.23
N ASP A 394 -15.85 -9.64 35.54
CA ASP A 394 -16.95 -10.50 35.93
C ASP A 394 -16.63 -11.96 35.60
N THR A 395 -16.35 -12.73 36.60
CA THR A 395 -16.11 -14.19 36.49
C THR A 395 -17.29 -15.01 37.02
N SER A 396 -18.45 -14.41 37.25
CA SER A 396 -19.63 -15.06 37.85
C SER A 396 -20.19 -16.22 37.03
N MET A 397 -19.92 -16.24 35.70
CA MET A 397 -20.29 -17.35 34.82
C MET A 397 -19.47 -18.63 35.08
N TRP A 398 -18.30 -18.49 35.72
CA TRP A 398 -17.45 -19.63 36.05
C TRP A 398 -17.70 -20.09 37.47
N LYS A 399 -18.22 -21.33 37.63
CA LYS A 399 -18.44 -21.96 38.92
C LYS A 399 -17.23 -22.82 39.26
N VAL A 400 -16.52 -22.40 40.33
CA VAL A 400 -15.43 -23.19 40.90
C VAL A 400 -15.96 -24.02 42.07
N THR A 401 -15.75 -25.33 42.05
CA THR A 401 -16.07 -26.25 43.13
C THR A 401 -14.79 -26.94 43.60
N TYR A 402 -14.53 -27.01 44.90
CA TYR A 402 -13.33 -27.62 45.45
C TYR A 402 -13.66 -28.47 46.70
N ASN A 403 -12.90 -29.56 46.86
CA ASN A 403 -12.99 -30.49 47.98
C ASN A 403 -11.79 -30.30 48.92
N GLY A 404 -11.77 -29.23 49.66
CA GLY A 404 -10.69 -28.90 50.57
C GLY A 404 -11.07 -27.86 51.61
N LYS A 405 -10.16 -27.57 52.52
CA LYS A 405 -10.39 -26.55 53.56
C LYS A 405 -10.27 -25.13 53.05
N LYS A 406 -9.57 -24.95 51.95
CA LYS A 406 -9.28 -23.64 51.32
C LYS A 406 -9.34 -23.77 49.81
N ASN A 407 -9.98 -22.80 49.13
CA ASN A 407 -9.99 -22.73 47.70
C ASN A 407 -8.55 -22.48 47.18
N PRO A 408 -8.02 -23.38 46.31
CA PRO A 408 -6.66 -23.23 45.76
C PRO A 408 -6.60 -22.39 44.51
N THR A 409 -7.70 -21.77 44.06
CA THR A 409 -7.80 -21.08 42.78
C THR A 409 -8.03 -19.59 42.92
N ASP A 410 -7.50 -18.82 41.97
CA ASP A 410 -7.74 -17.39 41.81
C ASP A 410 -7.58 -16.99 40.33
N TYR A 411 -7.84 -15.70 40.03
CA TYR A 411 -7.61 -15.11 38.72
C TYR A 411 -6.43 -14.14 38.87
N GLN A 412 -5.39 -14.33 38.07
CA GLN A 412 -4.17 -13.52 38.14
C GLN A 412 -3.90 -12.79 36.86
N VAL A 413 -3.59 -11.49 36.95
CA VAL A 413 -3.06 -10.71 35.85
C VAL A 413 -1.57 -11.03 35.71
N ASN A 414 -1.23 -11.88 34.74
CA ASN A 414 0.13 -12.31 34.46
C ASN A 414 0.28 -12.70 32.99
N GLU A 415 0.76 -11.78 32.17
CA GLU A 415 0.92 -11.98 30.73
C GLU A 415 1.77 -13.21 30.35
N LYS A 416 2.69 -13.64 31.25
CA LYS A 416 3.54 -14.80 30.97
C LYS A 416 2.83 -16.15 31.10
N ASP A 417 1.78 -16.19 31.88
CA ASP A 417 1.01 -17.40 32.18
C ASP A 417 -0.34 -17.43 31.47
N ALA A 418 -0.80 -16.27 30.95
CA ALA A 418 -2.01 -16.17 30.16
C ALA A 418 -1.79 -16.75 28.74
N LYS A 419 -2.73 -17.57 28.28
CA LYS A 419 -2.71 -18.14 26.91
C LYS A 419 -2.98 -17.06 25.86
N SER A 420 -3.85 -16.12 26.20
CA SER A 420 -4.19 -14.92 25.42
C SER A 420 -4.55 -13.80 26.39
N GLY A 421 -4.33 -12.54 26.03
CA GLY A 421 -4.58 -11.40 26.90
C GLY A 421 -3.60 -11.32 28.07
N GLN A 422 -4.09 -10.88 29.23
CA GLN A 422 -3.29 -10.61 30.43
C GLN A 422 -3.68 -11.45 31.66
N THR A 423 -4.86 -12.08 31.66
CA THR A 423 -5.40 -12.76 32.81
C THR A 423 -5.38 -14.29 32.65
N ALA A 424 -4.99 -14.98 33.70
CA ALA A 424 -5.01 -16.44 33.73
C ALA A 424 -5.83 -16.94 34.93
N PHE A 425 -6.58 -18.06 34.73
CA PHE A 425 -7.09 -18.83 35.84
C PHE A 425 -5.94 -19.61 36.49
N HIS A 426 -5.60 -19.23 37.70
CA HIS A 426 -4.46 -19.75 38.42
C HIS A 426 -4.90 -20.70 39.53
N PHE A 427 -4.10 -21.73 39.83
CA PHE A 427 -4.29 -22.61 40.96
C PHE A 427 -2.96 -23.03 41.56
N TRP A 428 -2.91 -23.01 42.90
CA TRP A 428 -1.73 -23.46 43.64
C TRP A 428 -2.07 -23.93 45.04
N SER A 429 -1.46 -25.05 45.47
CA SER A 429 -1.50 -25.56 46.85
C SER A 429 -0.25 -26.38 47.16
N ALA A 430 0.19 -26.40 48.41
CA ALA A 430 1.20 -27.32 48.89
C ALA A 430 0.69 -28.74 49.11
N ASP A 431 -0.63 -28.91 49.23
CA ASP A 431 -1.33 -30.17 49.42
C ASP A 431 -1.97 -30.63 48.09
N ASP A 432 -2.42 -31.91 48.07
CA ASP A 432 -3.18 -32.41 46.94
C ASP A 432 -4.43 -31.56 46.69
N MET A 433 -4.70 -31.21 45.44
CA MET A 433 -5.83 -30.39 45.02
C MET A 433 -6.91 -31.23 44.34
N ASP A 434 -8.15 -30.94 44.69
CA ASP A 434 -9.31 -31.47 43.99
C ASP A 434 -10.32 -30.33 43.78
N PHE A 435 -10.44 -29.85 42.56
CA PHE A 435 -11.34 -28.77 42.16
C PHE A 435 -11.87 -29.02 40.74
N SER A 436 -13.02 -28.41 40.44
CA SER A 436 -13.53 -28.24 39.08
C SER A 436 -13.85 -26.78 38.81
N ILE A 437 -13.71 -26.38 37.55
CA ILE A 437 -14.22 -25.12 37.01
C ILE A 437 -15.24 -25.44 35.92
N GLU A 438 -16.42 -24.90 36.06
CA GLU A 438 -17.57 -25.23 35.22
C GLU A 438 -18.25 -23.95 34.76
N GLN A 439 -18.81 -24.00 33.55
CA GLN A 439 -19.70 -22.97 33.04
C GLN A 439 -20.94 -23.63 32.45
N SER A 440 -22.11 -23.07 32.73
CA SER A 440 -23.35 -23.49 32.08
C SER A 440 -23.42 -22.78 30.72
N LEU A 441 -23.42 -23.57 29.64
CA LEU A 441 -23.54 -23.02 28.28
C LEU A 441 -25.04 -22.94 27.94
N PRO A 442 -25.53 -21.76 27.46
CA PRO A 442 -26.92 -21.64 27.03
C PRO A 442 -27.10 -22.39 25.70
N GLU A 443 -28.19 -23.10 25.59
CA GLU A 443 -28.77 -23.67 24.35
C GLU A 443 -27.77 -24.25 23.34
N LEU A 444 -27.07 -25.31 23.74
CA LEU A 444 -26.41 -26.16 22.74
C LEU A 444 -27.47 -27.00 22.02
N LEU A 445 -27.37 -27.10 20.71
CA LEU A 445 -28.20 -28.02 19.94
C LEU A 445 -28.01 -29.44 20.47
N PRO A 446 -29.08 -30.26 20.56
CA PRO A 446 -29.05 -31.57 21.19
C PRO A 446 -27.93 -32.49 20.69
N ASP A 447 -27.61 -32.41 19.41
CA ASP A 447 -26.60 -33.25 18.74
C ASP A 447 -25.14 -32.84 19.04
N TRP A 448 -24.92 -31.70 19.66
CA TRP A 448 -23.59 -31.20 20.03
C TRP A 448 -23.20 -31.51 21.46
N ALA A 449 -24.17 -31.86 22.31
CA ALA A 449 -23.95 -32.19 23.71
C ALA A 449 -23.06 -33.44 23.90
N GLU A 450 -22.97 -34.30 22.89
CA GLU A 450 -22.15 -35.53 22.94
C GLU A 450 -20.66 -35.28 22.66
N SER A 451 -20.29 -34.13 22.08
CA SER A 451 -18.91 -33.84 21.72
C SER A 451 -18.16 -32.91 22.70
N LEU A 452 -18.81 -32.42 23.75
CA LEU A 452 -18.18 -31.55 24.75
C LEU A 452 -17.35 -32.36 25.76
N LEU A 453 -16.06 -32.45 25.54
CA LEU A 453 -15.10 -33.07 26.44
C LEU A 453 -14.70 -32.10 27.56
N PHE A 454 -15.38 -32.19 28.71
CA PHE A 454 -14.90 -31.58 29.94
C PHE A 454 -13.74 -32.41 30.52
N ARG A 455 -12.52 -31.86 30.53
CA ARG A 455 -11.45 -32.48 31.35
C ARG A 455 -11.56 -31.98 32.77
N SER A 456 -12.04 -32.85 33.67
CA SER A 456 -11.83 -32.68 35.11
C SER A 456 -10.39 -33.05 35.43
N VAL A 457 -9.66 -32.15 36.07
CA VAL A 457 -8.32 -32.42 36.56
C VAL A 457 -8.43 -32.99 37.99
N LYS A 458 -8.31 -34.31 38.13
CA LYS A 458 -8.22 -34.96 39.45
C LYS A 458 -6.75 -35.29 39.71
N ASN A 459 -6.25 -34.93 40.90
CA ASN A 459 -4.92 -35.26 41.41
C ASN A 459 -3.74 -34.73 40.58
N ILE A 460 -3.49 -33.42 40.58
CA ILE A 460 -2.18 -32.87 40.17
C ILE A 460 -1.24 -32.98 41.38
N ARG A 461 -0.32 -33.97 41.35
CA ARG A 461 0.86 -33.94 42.22
C ARG A 461 1.86 -33.00 41.61
N GLN A 462 2.46 -32.15 42.45
CA GLN A 462 3.57 -31.32 42.06
C GLN A 462 4.65 -32.17 41.38
N SER A 463 4.83 -32.04 40.08
CA SER A 463 6.08 -32.29 39.43
C SER A 463 6.10 -31.57 38.07
N THR A 464 7.06 -30.70 37.96
CA THR A 464 7.65 -30.15 36.77
C THR A 464 6.93 -28.96 36.09
N ARG A 465 7.64 -27.84 36.16
CA ARG A 465 7.60 -26.73 35.22
C ARG A 465 7.73 -27.28 33.80
N TYR A 466 6.80 -26.90 32.94
CA TYR A 466 7.04 -26.81 31.51
C TYR A 466 6.58 -25.43 31.06
N GLY A 467 7.58 -24.71 30.46
CA GLY A 467 7.42 -23.42 29.83
C GLY A 467 6.68 -23.50 28.49
#